data_671150b4d3239dc2cdbdf62cdf94703a
#
_entry.id   671150b4d3239dc2cdbdf62cdf94703a
#
_cell.length_a   1.000
_cell.length_b   1.000
_cell.length_c   1.000
_cell.angle_alpha   90.00
_cell.angle_beta   90.00
_cell.angle_gamma   90.00
#
_symmetry.space_group_name_H-M   'P 1'
#
loop_
_entity.id
_entity.type
_entity.pdbx_description
1 polymer ?
#
loop_
_entity_poly.entity_id
_entity_poly.type
_entity_poly.pdbx_seq_one_letter_code
_entity_poly.pdbx_strand_id
1 'polypeptide(L)'
;LEGIPLDYILNTSSFLDFTFYVDPRVLIPRPETELIVEKVIDFAINKNAVVLDVGTGSGCIAISLAMLRPDLKIFASDISSDALDVATINIQNHQVNNMQLIKSNWLSYAKTESLDLVMSNPPYLKSDDRHLKDLAHEPQTALVSPKGTKSFLEISQQAFIALKHEGRIIFEHGFSQRLEVTAILKDCGFKNIISGQDLQGLDRFIYAQKL
;
A
#
# COMPACT_ATOMS: atom_id res chain seq x y z
N LEU A 1 -0.61 -26.58 14.69
CA LEU A 1 0.08 -25.26 14.73
C LEU A 1 1.34 -25.21 13.86
N GLU A 2 1.63 -26.26 13.07
CA GLU A 2 2.83 -26.29 12.25
C GLU A 2 2.76 -25.24 11.14
N GLY A 3 3.70 -24.29 11.16
CA GLY A 3 3.88 -23.30 10.11
C GLY A 3 2.95 -22.08 10.16
N ILE A 4 2.02 -21.97 11.11
CA ILE A 4 1.19 -20.76 11.26
C ILE A 4 2.04 -19.62 11.80
N PRO A 5 2.07 -18.44 11.14
CA PRO A 5 2.79 -17.28 11.64
C PRO A 5 2.38 -16.91 13.07
N LEU A 6 3.36 -16.50 13.89
CA LEU A 6 3.11 -16.11 15.28
C LEU A 6 2.13 -14.94 15.38
N ASP A 7 2.24 -13.98 14.46
CA ASP A 7 1.34 -12.82 14.37
C ASP A 7 -0.13 -13.24 14.26
N TYR A 8 -0.44 -14.28 13.48
CA TYR A 8 -1.81 -14.79 13.39
C TYR A 8 -2.25 -15.56 14.63
N ILE A 9 -1.36 -16.26 15.32
CA ILE A 9 -1.68 -16.94 16.58
C ILE A 9 -2.00 -15.92 17.68
N LEU A 10 -1.25 -14.81 17.71
CA LEU A 10 -1.43 -13.74 18.67
C LEU A 10 -2.47 -12.70 18.23
N ASN A 11 -2.93 -12.75 16.98
CA ASN A 11 -3.77 -11.74 16.34
C ASN A 11 -3.19 -10.34 16.45
N THR A 12 -1.87 -10.21 16.32
CA THR A 12 -1.20 -8.92 16.49
C THR A 12 0.08 -8.87 15.67
N SER A 13 0.36 -7.72 15.07
CA SER A 13 1.60 -7.41 14.36
C SER A 13 2.01 -5.97 14.63
N SER A 14 3.32 -5.74 14.75
CA SER A 14 3.88 -4.39 14.91
C SER A 14 4.09 -3.72 13.55
N PHE A 15 3.83 -2.42 13.46
CA PHE A 15 4.13 -1.61 12.27
C PHE A 15 4.38 -0.17 12.71
N LEU A 16 5.58 0.37 12.46
CA LEU A 16 6.07 1.58 13.13
C LEU A 16 5.96 1.42 14.66
N ASP A 17 5.54 2.46 15.36
CA ASP A 17 5.30 2.44 16.82
C ASP A 17 3.89 1.94 17.19
N PHE A 18 3.17 1.30 16.27
CA PHE A 18 1.78 0.89 16.46
C PHE A 18 1.62 -0.62 16.41
N THR A 19 0.56 -1.14 17.03
CA THR A 19 0.20 -2.55 17.02
C THR A 19 -1.12 -2.75 16.30
N PHE A 20 -1.15 -3.63 15.30
CA PHE A 20 -2.31 -3.90 14.45
C PHE A 20 -2.88 -5.30 14.72
N TYR A 21 -4.18 -5.42 14.73
CA TYR A 21 -4.85 -6.71 14.64
C TYR A 21 -4.63 -7.31 13.26
N VAL A 22 -4.25 -8.58 13.22
CA VAL A 22 -4.07 -9.35 11.98
C VAL A 22 -4.60 -10.78 12.15
N ASP A 23 -5.11 -11.34 11.06
CA ASP A 23 -5.48 -12.75 10.96
C ASP A 23 -5.33 -13.21 9.48
N PRO A 24 -5.59 -14.47 9.12
CA PRO A 24 -5.36 -14.99 7.76
C PRO A 24 -6.11 -14.30 6.62
N ARG A 25 -6.94 -13.30 6.91
CA ARG A 25 -7.64 -12.49 5.89
C ARG A 25 -6.78 -11.40 5.28
N VAL A 26 -5.64 -11.04 5.90
CA VAL A 26 -4.77 -9.95 5.48
C VAL A 26 -3.31 -10.36 5.47
N LEU A 27 -2.50 -9.68 4.65
CA LEU A 27 -1.04 -9.77 4.73
C LEU A 27 -0.57 -9.27 6.09
N ILE A 28 0.36 -9.97 6.72
CA ILE A 28 1.05 -9.49 7.92
C ILE A 28 1.89 -8.26 7.51
N PRO A 29 1.75 -7.11 8.19
CA PRO A 29 2.57 -5.93 7.92
C PRO A 29 4.08 -6.25 7.92
N ARG A 30 4.80 -5.72 6.96
CA ARG A 30 6.25 -5.95 6.82
C ARG A 30 7.01 -4.69 7.25
N PRO A 31 8.18 -4.83 7.91
CA PRO A 31 9.00 -3.68 8.28
C PRO A 31 9.39 -2.80 7.09
N GLU A 32 9.64 -3.40 5.93
CA GLU A 32 10.00 -2.67 4.72
C GLU A 32 8.87 -1.75 4.22
N THR A 33 7.62 -2.11 4.51
CA THR A 33 6.44 -1.31 4.14
C THR A 33 6.35 0.00 4.94
N GLU A 34 7.00 0.08 6.10
CA GLU A 34 7.08 1.30 6.92
C GLU A 34 7.70 2.46 6.15
N LEU A 35 8.64 2.16 5.24
CA LEU A 35 9.30 3.14 4.37
C LEU A 35 8.32 3.96 3.53
N ILE A 36 7.14 3.41 3.18
CA ILE A 36 6.10 4.17 2.48
C ILE A 36 5.61 5.32 3.37
N VAL A 37 5.27 5.01 4.63
CA VAL A 37 4.75 6.03 5.57
C VAL A 37 5.81 7.06 5.89
N GLU A 38 7.03 6.61 6.22
CA GLU A 38 8.17 7.50 6.50
C GLU A 38 8.41 8.45 5.34
N LYS A 39 8.43 7.92 4.10
CA LYS A 39 8.66 8.73 2.92
C LYS A 39 7.54 9.72 2.64
N VAL A 40 6.29 9.34 2.91
CA VAL A 40 5.14 10.23 2.76
C VAL A 40 5.15 11.36 3.79
N ILE A 41 5.64 11.12 5.00
CA ILE A 41 5.83 12.17 6.00
C ILE A 41 6.85 13.23 5.53
N ASP A 42 7.90 12.81 4.80
CA ASP A 42 8.90 13.71 4.20
C ASP A 42 8.33 14.54 3.03
N PHE A 43 7.24 14.12 2.42
CA PHE A 43 6.65 14.88 1.33
C PHE A 43 6.02 16.17 1.87
N ALA A 44 6.26 17.28 1.18
CA ALA A 44 5.60 18.57 1.47
C ALA A 44 4.12 18.52 1.02
N ILE A 45 3.31 17.71 1.71
CA ILE A 45 1.89 17.55 1.42
C ILE A 45 1.10 18.61 2.21
N ASN A 46 0.22 19.32 1.50
CA ASN A 46 -0.62 20.36 2.08
C ASN A 46 -1.60 19.78 3.12
N LYS A 47 -1.97 20.62 4.09
CA LYS A 47 -3.08 20.31 5.00
C LYS A 47 -4.37 20.05 4.21
N ASN A 48 -5.19 19.14 4.70
CA ASN A 48 -6.43 18.68 4.06
C ASN A 48 -6.23 17.99 2.69
N ALA A 49 -4.99 17.63 2.32
CA ALA A 49 -4.76 16.84 1.12
C ALA A 49 -5.50 15.49 1.19
N VAL A 50 -5.95 15.04 0.04
CA VAL A 50 -6.69 13.79 -0.12
C VAL A 50 -5.74 12.68 -0.51
N VAL A 51 -5.60 11.69 0.35
CA VAL A 51 -4.67 10.57 0.20
C VAL A 51 -5.45 9.26 0.07
N LEU A 52 -4.99 8.37 -0.80
CA LEU A 52 -5.57 7.04 -0.96
C LEU A 52 -4.49 5.97 -0.78
N ASP A 53 -4.78 5.01 0.11
CA ASP A 53 -4.08 3.74 0.23
C ASP A 53 -4.81 2.65 -0.55
N VAL A 54 -4.15 2.03 -1.52
CA VAL A 54 -4.74 1.06 -2.45
C VAL A 54 -4.26 -0.34 -2.13
N GLY A 55 -5.21 -1.27 -1.87
CA GLY A 55 -4.91 -2.61 -1.37
C GLY A 55 -4.51 -2.54 0.10
N THR A 56 -5.33 -1.90 0.93
CA THR A 56 -4.97 -1.49 2.29
C THR A 56 -4.75 -2.66 3.26
N GLY A 57 -5.29 -3.84 2.96
CA GLY A 57 -5.14 -5.03 3.82
C GLY A 57 -5.60 -4.78 5.25
N SER A 58 -4.69 -4.88 6.21
CA SER A 58 -4.93 -4.60 7.63
C SER A 58 -5.20 -3.11 7.93
N GLY A 59 -4.97 -2.22 6.97
CA GLY A 59 -5.03 -0.78 7.16
C GLY A 59 -3.74 -0.15 7.69
N CYS A 60 -2.65 -0.91 7.87
CA CYS A 60 -1.46 -0.44 8.59
C CYS A 60 -0.85 0.84 8.00
N ILE A 61 -0.75 0.95 6.66
CA ILE A 61 -0.23 2.16 6.00
C ILE A 61 -1.16 3.36 6.24
N ALA A 62 -2.45 3.20 5.91
CA ALA A 62 -3.44 4.27 5.99
C ALA A 62 -3.67 4.76 7.43
N ILE A 63 -3.81 3.83 8.38
CA ILE A 63 -4.06 4.14 9.79
C ILE A 63 -2.84 4.82 10.41
N SER A 64 -1.64 4.31 10.18
CA SER A 64 -0.40 4.94 10.68
C SER A 64 -0.27 6.37 10.14
N LEU A 65 -0.51 6.57 8.84
CA LEU A 65 -0.48 7.92 8.27
C LEU A 65 -1.58 8.81 8.88
N ALA A 66 -2.78 8.28 9.13
CA ALA A 66 -3.89 9.03 9.72
C ALA A 66 -3.58 9.51 11.14
N MET A 67 -2.86 8.71 11.92
CA MET A 67 -2.43 9.04 13.28
C MET A 67 -1.30 10.08 13.27
N LEU A 68 -0.32 9.92 12.37
CA LEU A 68 0.83 10.83 12.26
C LEU A 68 0.47 12.16 11.58
N ARG A 69 -0.55 12.17 10.72
CA ARG A 69 -1.02 13.33 9.96
C ARG A 69 -2.55 13.49 10.06
N PRO A 70 -3.06 13.87 11.24
CA PRO A 70 -4.50 14.05 11.47
C PRO A 70 -5.12 15.19 10.65
N ASP A 71 -4.30 15.99 10.01
CA ASP A 71 -4.68 17.06 9.10
C ASP A 71 -5.03 16.58 7.67
N LEU A 72 -4.74 15.32 7.34
CA LEU A 72 -5.04 14.74 6.01
C LEU A 72 -6.46 14.14 5.97
N LYS A 73 -6.99 14.01 4.75
CA LYS A 73 -8.20 13.22 4.46
C LYS A 73 -7.77 11.92 3.80
N ILE A 74 -7.92 10.82 4.51
CA ILE A 74 -7.41 9.52 4.07
C ILE A 74 -8.57 8.63 3.61
N PHE A 75 -8.39 8.03 2.45
CA PHE A 75 -9.20 6.93 1.97
C PHE A 75 -8.32 5.68 1.90
N ALA A 76 -8.92 4.52 2.15
CA ALA A 76 -8.24 3.24 2.01
C ALA A 76 -9.16 2.27 1.29
N SER A 77 -8.67 1.63 0.25
CA SER A 77 -9.45 0.73 -0.59
C SER A 77 -8.88 -0.67 -0.59
N ASP A 78 -9.78 -1.65 -0.65
CA ASP A 78 -9.44 -3.03 -0.90
C ASP A 78 -10.55 -3.72 -1.72
N ILE A 79 -10.19 -4.74 -2.49
CA ILE A 79 -11.15 -5.57 -3.22
C ILE A 79 -11.80 -6.61 -2.29
N SER A 80 -11.10 -7.02 -1.22
CA SER A 80 -11.53 -7.98 -0.23
C SER A 80 -12.37 -7.32 0.86
N SER A 81 -13.61 -7.77 1.02
CA SER A 81 -14.45 -7.37 2.15
C SER A 81 -13.83 -7.81 3.48
N ASP A 82 -13.24 -9.00 3.50
CA ASP A 82 -12.62 -9.58 4.69
C ASP A 82 -11.42 -8.76 5.16
N ALA A 83 -10.63 -8.21 4.22
CA ALA A 83 -9.55 -7.28 4.54
C ALA A 83 -10.09 -5.96 5.12
N LEU A 84 -11.17 -5.42 4.55
CA LEU A 84 -11.82 -4.21 5.06
C LEU A 84 -12.43 -4.42 6.46
N ASP A 85 -12.90 -5.62 6.78
CA ASP A 85 -13.34 -5.96 8.14
C ASP A 85 -12.18 -5.90 9.14
N VAL A 86 -11.01 -6.42 8.77
CA VAL A 86 -9.78 -6.32 9.59
C VAL A 86 -9.36 -4.85 9.74
N ALA A 87 -9.33 -4.10 8.65
CA ALA A 87 -9.00 -2.67 8.70
C ALA A 87 -10.01 -1.89 9.59
N THR A 88 -11.30 -2.27 9.58
CA THR A 88 -12.32 -1.67 10.47
C THR A 88 -12.01 -1.91 11.94
N ILE A 89 -11.59 -3.13 12.31
CA ILE A 89 -11.16 -3.44 13.69
C ILE A 89 -9.99 -2.53 14.08
N ASN A 90 -9.01 -2.37 13.19
CA ASN A 90 -7.84 -1.53 13.45
C ASN A 90 -8.19 -0.04 13.56
N ILE A 91 -9.08 0.49 12.72
CA ILE A 91 -9.59 1.86 12.84
C ILE A 91 -10.22 2.10 14.22
N GLN A 92 -11.02 1.16 14.71
CA GLN A 92 -11.67 1.25 16.01
C GLN A 92 -10.64 1.20 17.14
N ASN A 93 -9.70 0.26 17.09
CA ASN A 93 -8.63 0.11 18.09
C ASN A 93 -7.78 1.36 18.22
N HIS A 94 -7.45 2.01 17.11
CA HIS A 94 -6.65 3.24 17.05
C HIS A 94 -7.48 4.53 17.13
N GLN A 95 -8.81 4.46 17.17
CA GLN A 95 -9.73 5.59 17.27
C GLN A 95 -9.53 6.65 16.14
N VAL A 96 -9.21 6.17 14.94
CA VAL A 96 -8.96 7.03 13.78
C VAL A 96 -10.28 7.52 13.19
N ASN A 97 -10.38 8.85 12.93
CA ASN A 97 -11.62 9.52 12.46
C ASN A 97 -11.46 10.33 11.18
N ASN A 98 -10.24 10.46 10.66
CA ASN A 98 -9.93 11.20 9.45
C ASN A 98 -9.73 10.27 8.23
N MET A 99 -10.27 9.04 8.28
CA MET A 99 -10.20 8.10 7.17
C MET A 99 -11.52 7.39 6.88
N GLN A 100 -11.65 6.89 5.64
CA GLN A 100 -12.79 6.10 5.17
C GLN A 100 -12.33 4.88 4.39
N LEU A 101 -12.98 3.74 4.62
CA LEU A 101 -12.76 2.50 3.89
C LEU A 101 -13.69 2.42 2.68
N ILE A 102 -13.19 1.90 1.57
CA ILE A 102 -13.92 1.76 0.31
C ILE A 102 -13.65 0.38 -0.30
N LYS A 103 -14.70 -0.39 -0.57
CA LYS A 103 -14.57 -1.61 -1.36
C LYS A 103 -14.43 -1.25 -2.84
N SER A 104 -13.28 -1.53 -3.44
CA SER A 104 -13.01 -1.18 -4.83
C SER A 104 -11.94 -2.08 -5.46
N ASN A 105 -12.05 -2.26 -6.77
CA ASN A 105 -10.95 -2.78 -7.57
C ASN A 105 -10.00 -1.61 -7.88
N TRP A 106 -8.89 -1.54 -7.15
CA TRP A 106 -7.92 -0.43 -7.15
C TRP A 106 -8.62 0.92 -6.93
N LEU A 107 -8.50 1.85 -7.90
CA LEU A 107 -9.05 3.21 -7.85
C LEU A 107 -10.31 3.38 -8.71
N SER A 108 -11.00 2.30 -9.09
CA SER A 108 -12.11 2.37 -10.07
C SER A 108 -13.27 3.31 -9.67
N TYR A 109 -13.37 3.69 -8.40
CA TYR A 109 -14.36 4.66 -7.89
C TYR A 109 -13.84 6.10 -7.86
N ALA A 110 -12.53 6.30 -7.98
CA ALA A 110 -11.92 7.61 -7.79
C ALA A 110 -12.29 8.55 -8.96
N LYS A 111 -12.63 9.79 -8.61
CA LYS A 111 -12.89 10.82 -9.61
C LYS A 111 -11.60 11.34 -10.21
N THR A 112 -11.67 11.80 -11.45
CA THR A 112 -10.56 12.48 -12.12
C THR A 112 -10.07 13.66 -11.27
N GLU A 113 -8.74 13.79 -11.14
CA GLU A 113 -8.06 14.90 -10.46
C GLU A 113 -8.59 15.21 -9.05
N SER A 114 -8.84 14.16 -8.27
CA SER A 114 -9.40 14.29 -6.92
C SER A 114 -8.40 13.98 -5.81
N LEU A 115 -7.30 13.30 -6.11
CA LEU A 115 -6.32 12.83 -5.15
C LEU A 115 -5.01 13.64 -5.22
N ASP A 116 -4.41 13.88 -4.06
CA ASP A 116 -3.08 14.53 -3.94
C ASP A 116 -1.98 13.47 -3.86
N LEU A 117 -2.27 12.29 -3.27
CA LEU A 117 -1.34 11.18 -3.14
C LEU A 117 -2.05 9.83 -3.27
N VAL A 118 -1.39 8.89 -3.94
CA VAL A 118 -1.74 7.46 -3.95
C VAL A 118 -0.58 6.68 -3.36
N MET A 119 -0.88 5.78 -2.42
CA MET A 119 0.08 4.86 -1.80
C MET A 119 -0.36 3.42 -2.08
N SER A 120 0.56 2.50 -2.23
CA SER A 120 0.22 1.07 -2.29
C SER A 120 1.43 0.18 -2.03
N ASN A 121 1.19 -0.91 -1.28
CA ASN A 121 2.00 -2.11 -1.31
C ASN A 121 1.18 -3.20 -2.06
N PRO A 122 1.16 -3.19 -3.39
CA PRO A 122 0.33 -4.11 -4.14
C PRO A 122 0.95 -5.51 -4.23
N PRO A 123 0.18 -6.56 -4.52
CA PRO A 123 0.76 -7.88 -4.80
C PRO A 123 1.74 -7.78 -5.97
N TYR A 124 2.93 -8.36 -5.80
CA TYR A 124 4.03 -8.27 -6.76
C TYR A 124 4.80 -9.57 -6.97
N LEU A 125 4.44 -10.67 -6.31
CA LEU A 125 5.06 -11.97 -6.55
C LEU A 125 4.47 -12.62 -7.81
N LYS A 126 5.30 -13.37 -8.54
CA LYS A 126 4.82 -14.22 -9.63
C LYS A 126 4.19 -15.48 -9.07
N SER A 127 3.27 -16.11 -9.80
CA SER A 127 2.59 -17.33 -9.37
C SER A 127 3.52 -18.54 -9.16
N ASP A 128 4.72 -18.52 -9.73
CA ASP A 128 5.76 -19.53 -9.61
C ASP A 128 6.90 -19.12 -8.66
N ASP A 129 6.72 -18.02 -7.89
CA ASP A 129 7.72 -17.57 -6.94
C ASP A 129 7.90 -18.58 -5.80
N ARG A 130 9.17 -18.94 -5.55
CA ARG A 130 9.54 -19.93 -4.54
C ARG A 130 9.13 -19.55 -3.12
N HIS A 131 9.06 -18.26 -2.82
CA HIS A 131 8.72 -17.74 -1.49
C HIS A 131 7.24 -17.96 -1.12
N LEU A 132 6.36 -18.23 -2.10
CA LEU A 132 4.95 -18.51 -1.84
C LEU A 132 4.71 -19.74 -0.94
N LYS A 133 5.67 -20.67 -0.89
CA LYS A 133 5.57 -21.83 0.01
C LYS A 133 5.67 -21.44 1.48
N ASP A 134 6.51 -20.45 1.78
CA ASP A 134 6.71 -19.95 3.14
C ASP A 134 5.58 -19.01 3.57
N LEU A 135 4.79 -18.52 2.61
CA LEU A 135 3.67 -17.60 2.77
C LEU A 135 2.29 -18.29 2.63
N ALA A 136 2.25 -19.62 2.75
CA ALA A 136 1.05 -20.43 2.48
C ALA A 136 -0.16 -20.09 3.38
N HIS A 137 0.06 -19.45 4.52
CA HIS A 137 -0.98 -19.04 5.46
C HIS A 137 -1.52 -17.63 5.17
N GLU A 138 -0.90 -16.89 4.28
CA GLU A 138 -1.29 -15.53 3.92
C GLU A 138 -2.16 -15.53 2.64
N PRO A 139 -3.07 -14.56 2.47
CA PRO A 139 -3.99 -14.56 1.32
C PRO A 139 -3.23 -14.38 0.01
N GLN A 140 -3.37 -15.31 -0.92
CA GLN A 140 -2.69 -15.27 -2.22
C GLN A 140 -3.02 -14.01 -3.03
N THR A 141 -4.22 -13.46 -2.84
CA THR A 141 -4.65 -12.21 -3.48
C THR A 141 -3.83 -10.99 -3.05
N ALA A 142 -3.23 -11.03 -1.87
CA ALA A 142 -2.34 -9.99 -1.36
C ALA A 142 -0.88 -10.20 -1.80
N LEU A 143 -0.53 -11.39 -2.33
CA LEU A 143 0.84 -11.76 -2.67
C LEU A 143 1.08 -11.77 -4.17
N VAL A 144 0.16 -12.38 -4.95
CA VAL A 144 0.40 -12.78 -6.34
C VAL A 144 -0.21 -11.78 -7.32
N SER A 145 0.64 -11.33 -8.25
CA SER A 145 0.22 -10.55 -9.40
C SER A 145 0.66 -11.24 -10.69
N PRO A 146 -0.19 -11.30 -11.73
CA PRO A 146 0.20 -11.82 -13.03
C PRO A 146 1.47 -11.13 -13.54
N LYS A 147 2.47 -11.93 -13.92
CA LYS A 147 3.82 -11.47 -14.30
C LYS A 147 4.57 -10.67 -13.21
N GLY A 148 4.06 -10.59 -11.98
CA GLY A 148 4.61 -9.80 -10.89
C GLY A 148 4.43 -8.28 -11.04
N THR A 149 3.89 -7.79 -12.16
CA THR A 149 3.85 -6.35 -12.47
C THR A 149 2.49 -5.82 -12.89
N LYS A 150 1.49 -6.69 -13.08
CA LYS A 150 0.16 -6.29 -13.55
C LYS A 150 -0.52 -5.29 -12.59
N SER A 151 -0.39 -5.50 -11.29
CA SER A 151 -0.96 -4.60 -10.28
C SER A 151 -0.39 -3.19 -10.39
N PHE A 152 0.94 -3.05 -10.57
CA PHE A 152 1.57 -1.75 -10.78
C PHE A 152 1.02 -1.03 -12.01
N LEU A 153 0.84 -1.75 -13.13
CA LEU A 153 0.31 -1.17 -14.36
C LEU A 153 -1.13 -0.66 -14.15
N GLU A 154 -2.01 -1.51 -13.61
CA GLU A 154 -3.42 -1.17 -13.42
C GLU A 154 -3.60 0.00 -12.44
N ILE A 155 -2.86 0.00 -11.32
CA ILE A 155 -2.90 1.08 -10.34
C ILE A 155 -2.33 2.36 -10.95
N SER A 156 -1.19 2.30 -11.67
CA SER A 156 -0.57 3.48 -12.28
C SER A 156 -1.49 4.15 -13.31
N GLN A 157 -2.15 3.37 -14.16
CA GLN A 157 -3.10 3.90 -15.15
C GLN A 157 -4.28 4.62 -14.49
N GLN A 158 -4.88 4.01 -13.47
CA GLN A 158 -6.00 4.60 -12.75
C GLN A 158 -5.56 5.81 -11.91
N ALA A 159 -4.41 5.72 -11.25
CA ALA A 159 -3.86 6.79 -10.44
C ALA A 159 -3.50 8.01 -11.29
N PHE A 160 -2.99 7.85 -12.51
CA PHE A 160 -2.68 8.97 -13.39
C PHE A 160 -3.93 9.80 -13.73
N ILE A 161 -5.09 9.16 -13.83
CA ILE A 161 -6.37 9.85 -14.05
C ILE A 161 -6.86 10.52 -12.75
N ALA A 162 -6.76 9.81 -11.63
CA ALA A 162 -7.32 10.25 -10.36
C ALA A 162 -6.47 11.31 -9.64
N LEU A 163 -5.17 11.34 -9.86
CA LEU A 163 -4.27 12.32 -9.28
C LEU A 163 -4.46 13.71 -9.89
N LYS A 164 -4.41 14.73 -9.06
CA LYS A 164 -4.30 16.14 -9.46
C LYS A 164 -2.96 16.40 -10.15
N HIS A 165 -2.84 17.56 -10.81
CA HIS A 165 -1.54 18.09 -11.22
C HIS A 165 -0.61 18.21 -10.00
N GLU A 166 0.65 17.83 -10.13
CA GLU A 166 1.65 17.69 -9.05
C GLU A 166 1.34 16.58 -8.02
N GLY A 167 0.24 15.84 -8.18
CA GLY A 167 -0.07 14.69 -7.34
C GLY A 167 0.96 13.57 -7.48
N ARG A 168 1.14 12.78 -6.44
CA ARG A 168 2.18 11.76 -6.34
C ARG A 168 1.61 10.36 -6.21
N ILE A 169 2.39 9.40 -6.68
CA ILE A 169 2.18 7.97 -6.42
C ILE A 169 3.43 7.40 -5.76
N ILE A 170 3.25 6.51 -4.78
CA ILE A 170 4.32 5.75 -4.16
C ILE A 170 3.95 4.28 -4.06
N PHE A 171 4.89 3.40 -4.43
CA PHE A 171 4.77 1.95 -4.33
C PHE A 171 5.87 1.34 -3.50
N GLU A 172 5.55 0.27 -2.74
CA GLU A 172 6.51 -0.77 -2.44
C GLU A 172 6.62 -1.71 -3.65
N HIS A 173 7.81 -2.28 -3.87
CA HIS A 173 8.04 -3.29 -4.90
C HIS A 173 9.12 -4.30 -4.45
N GLY A 174 9.16 -5.45 -5.07
CA GLY A 174 10.22 -6.43 -4.86
C GLY A 174 11.59 -5.88 -5.30
N PHE A 175 12.64 -6.25 -4.57
CA PHE A 175 14.00 -5.70 -4.73
C PHE A 175 14.56 -5.76 -6.17
N SER A 176 14.08 -6.69 -6.99
CA SER A 176 14.50 -6.83 -8.40
C SER A 176 13.61 -6.09 -9.41
N GLN A 177 12.51 -5.44 -8.96
CA GLN A 177 11.48 -4.92 -9.88
C GLN A 177 11.61 -3.42 -10.20
N ARG A 178 12.59 -2.72 -9.63
CA ARG A 178 12.77 -1.27 -9.81
C ARG A 178 12.71 -0.82 -11.27
N LEU A 179 13.41 -1.51 -12.17
CA LEU A 179 13.47 -1.12 -13.58
C LEU A 179 12.12 -1.30 -14.28
N GLU A 180 11.43 -2.40 -13.99
CA GLU A 180 10.11 -2.71 -14.58
C GLU A 180 9.05 -1.69 -14.10
N VAL A 181 9.02 -1.39 -12.78
CA VAL A 181 8.07 -0.41 -12.23
C VAL A 181 8.39 1.00 -12.71
N THR A 182 9.69 1.35 -12.86
CA THR A 182 10.11 2.62 -13.47
C THR A 182 9.57 2.76 -14.89
N ALA A 183 9.68 1.71 -15.70
CA ALA A 183 9.17 1.72 -17.07
C ALA A 183 7.64 1.90 -17.10
N ILE A 184 6.91 1.16 -16.27
CA ILE A 184 5.44 1.29 -16.15
C ILE A 184 5.03 2.72 -15.80
N LEU A 185 5.66 3.33 -14.80
CA LEU A 185 5.37 4.70 -14.40
C LEU A 185 5.62 5.70 -15.53
N LYS A 186 6.75 5.55 -16.26
CA LYS A 186 7.07 6.38 -17.42
C LYS A 186 6.04 6.26 -18.53
N ASP A 187 5.65 5.02 -18.85
CA ASP A 187 4.69 4.73 -19.91
C ASP A 187 3.29 5.25 -19.57
N CYS A 188 2.93 5.28 -18.27
CA CYS A 188 1.70 5.93 -17.77
C CYS A 188 1.77 7.46 -17.74
N GLY A 189 2.91 8.09 -18.03
CA GLY A 189 3.07 9.54 -18.10
C GLY A 189 3.67 10.21 -16.87
N PHE A 190 3.97 9.46 -15.81
CA PHE A 190 4.60 10.00 -14.60
C PHE A 190 6.02 10.53 -14.86
N LYS A 191 6.40 11.55 -14.10
CA LYS A 191 7.70 12.20 -14.12
C LYS A 191 8.35 12.17 -12.74
N ASN A 192 9.55 12.71 -12.61
CA ASN A 192 10.28 12.81 -11.34
C ASN A 192 10.30 11.48 -10.57
N ILE A 193 10.60 10.39 -11.28
CA ILE A 193 10.58 9.04 -10.74
C ILE A 193 11.84 8.83 -9.91
N ILE A 194 11.68 8.52 -8.63
CA ILE A 194 12.76 8.31 -7.67
C ILE A 194 12.51 7.01 -6.94
N SER A 195 13.53 6.17 -6.82
CA SER A 195 13.51 4.93 -6.03
C SER A 195 14.36 5.07 -4.77
N GLY A 196 14.01 4.30 -3.74
CA GLY A 196 14.78 4.20 -2.52
C GLY A 196 14.96 2.76 -2.08
N GLN A 197 15.86 2.58 -1.12
CA GLN A 197 16.30 1.28 -0.62
C GLN A 197 15.88 1.09 0.83
N ASP A 198 15.76 -0.18 1.24
CA ASP A 198 15.59 -0.56 2.64
C ASP A 198 16.94 -0.51 3.40
N LEU A 199 16.90 -0.84 4.69
CA LEU A 199 18.08 -0.84 5.55
C LEU A 199 19.15 -1.87 5.15
N GLN A 200 18.80 -2.83 4.29
CA GLN A 200 19.73 -3.81 3.74
C GLN A 200 20.37 -3.33 2.42
N GLY A 201 20.00 -2.15 1.93
CA GLY A 201 20.45 -1.59 0.66
C GLY A 201 19.77 -2.21 -0.57
N LEU A 202 18.63 -2.87 -0.39
CA LEU A 202 17.83 -3.43 -1.47
C LEU A 202 16.78 -2.43 -1.94
N ASP A 203 16.60 -2.29 -3.24
CA ASP A 203 15.56 -1.43 -3.81
C ASP A 203 14.19 -1.87 -3.27
N ARG A 204 13.41 -0.95 -2.69
CA ARG A 204 12.19 -1.32 -1.98
C ARG A 204 10.99 -0.45 -2.32
N PHE A 205 11.18 0.83 -2.53
CA PHE A 205 10.09 1.72 -2.88
C PHE A 205 10.43 2.62 -4.06
N ILE A 206 9.38 3.09 -4.74
CA ILE A 206 9.49 4.02 -5.85
C ILE A 206 8.33 5.00 -5.79
N TYR A 207 8.61 6.27 -6.02
CA TYR A 207 7.58 7.30 -6.14
C TYR A 207 7.78 8.15 -7.39
N ALA A 208 6.68 8.75 -7.84
CA ALA A 208 6.65 9.56 -9.04
C ALA A 208 5.58 10.65 -8.95
N GLN A 209 5.60 11.60 -9.86
CA GLN A 209 4.72 12.76 -9.88
C GLN A 209 3.99 12.88 -11.23
N LYS A 210 2.70 13.24 -11.20
CA LYS A 210 1.93 13.69 -12.36
C LYS A 210 2.19 15.18 -12.60
N LEU A 211 2.74 15.54 -13.76
CA LEU A 211 2.99 16.93 -14.18
C LEU A 211 2.07 17.32 -15.33
#